data_1b23c11149db530bf2a05723dfe51d18
#
_entry.id   1b23c11149db530bf2a05723dfe51d18
#
_cell.length_a   1.000
_cell.length_b   1.000
_cell.length_c   1.000
_cell.angle_alpha   90.00
_cell.angle_beta   90.00
_cell.angle_gamma   90.00
#
_symmetry.space_group_name_H-M   'P 1'
#
loop_
_entity.id
_entity.type
_entity.pdbx_description
1 polymer ?
#
loop_
_entity_poly.entity_id
_entity_poly.type
_entity_poly.pdbx_seq_one_letter_code
_entity_poly.pdbx_strand_id
1 'polypeptide(L)'
;MPQYEPIKGIVKEVAKQFPQLQFSLWSTEQLRPFAHHLMNRFTAILYTETDAISSVGEFLQSRNNTVYSNPKQSEVEKYVAGANRRIILRPLVTKEPLDGHYATIEKILVDLFLEKDRLFLMDGAEYKRIFENIIFSNRITIGRMFGYAERRKIDKSLVNLCLEFSSSIIM
;
A
#
# COMPACT_ATOMS: atom_id res chain seq x y z
N MET A 1 5.54 12.86 -8.29
CA MET A 1 6.09 11.49 -8.22
C MET A 1 5.96 10.96 -6.80
N PRO A 2 5.66 9.67 -6.63
CA PRO A 2 5.71 9.08 -5.29
C PRO A 2 7.10 9.26 -4.69
N GLN A 3 7.18 9.58 -3.41
CA GLN A 3 8.47 9.70 -2.74
C GLN A 3 8.96 8.31 -2.35
N TYR A 4 9.97 7.82 -3.04
CA TYR A 4 10.56 6.49 -2.78
C TYR A 4 11.60 6.50 -1.67
N GLU A 5 12.11 7.66 -1.28
CA GLU A 5 13.21 7.79 -0.31
C GLU A 5 12.99 7.01 1.00
N PRO A 6 11.81 7.07 1.65
CA PRO A 6 11.62 6.35 2.91
C PRO A 6 11.72 4.83 2.82
N ILE A 7 11.52 4.26 1.62
CA ILE A 7 11.51 2.80 1.41
C ILE A 7 12.66 2.31 0.54
N LYS A 8 13.45 3.22 -0.01
CA LYS A 8 14.56 2.90 -0.91
C LYS A 8 15.59 1.96 -0.27
N GLY A 9 15.92 2.20 1.00
CA GLY A 9 16.83 1.33 1.74
C GLY A 9 16.30 -0.09 1.89
N ILE A 10 15.02 -0.23 2.20
CA ILE A 10 14.37 -1.55 2.33
C ILE A 10 14.42 -2.30 1.02
N VAL A 11 14.06 -1.65 -0.09
CA VAL A 11 14.10 -2.25 -1.43
C VAL A 11 15.51 -2.72 -1.76
N LYS A 12 16.51 -1.88 -1.52
CA LYS A 12 17.92 -2.20 -1.79
C LYS A 12 18.39 -3.40 -1.01
N GLU A 13 18.10 -3.46 0.28
CA GLU A 13 18.50 -4.58 1.16
C GLU A 13 17.84 -5.89 0.75
N VAL A 14 16.52 -5.86 0.50
CA VAL A 14 15.78 -7.06 0.09
C VAL A 14 16.23 -7.57 -1.28
N ALA A 15 16.39 -6.66 -2.24
CA ALA A 15 16.86 -7.04 -3.58
C ALA A 15 18.27 -7.62 -3.57
N LYS A 16 19.15 -7.13 -2.70
CA LYS A 16 20.50 -7.65 -2.53
C LYS A 16 20.52 -9.06 -1.92
N GLN A 17 19.69 -9.25 -0.89
CA GLN A 17 19.62 -10.54 -0.18
C GLN A 17 18.89 -11.61 -0.98
N PHE A 18 17.87 -11.22 -1.74
CA PHE A 18 17.04 -12.13 -2.52
C PHE A 18 16.98 -11.68 -3.99
N PRO A 19 18.08 -11.87 -4.79
CA PRO A 19 18.17 -11.32 -6.15
C PRO A 19 17.13 -11.83 -7.14
N GLN A 20 16.55 -13.01 -6.89
CA GLN A 20 15.56 -13.63 -7.76
C GLN A 20 14.12 -13.44 -7.27
N LEU A 21 13.95 -12.77 -6.12
CA LEU A 21 12.63 -12.63 -5.50
C LEU A 21 11.78 -11.59 -6.22
N GLN A 22 10.54 -11.97 -6.52
CA GLN A 22 9.51 -11.00 -6.92
C GLN A 22 8.92 -10.36 -5.66
N PHE A 23 9.03 -9.05 -5.57
CA PHE A 23 8.42 -8.29 -4.50
C PHE A 23 8.09 -6.88 -4.93
N SER A 24 7.15 -6.27 -4.23
CA SER A 24 6.79 -4.86 -4.40
C SER A 24 6.63 -4.19 -3.04
N LEU A 25 6.81 -2.89 -2.99
CA LEU A 25 6.80 -2.15 -1.74
C LEU A 25 6.18 -0.76 -1.94
N TRP A 26 5.36 -0.34 -0.97
CA TRP A 26 4.93 1.04 -0.82
C TRP A 26 4.81 1.39 0.66
N SER A 27 4.73 2.68 0.97
CA SER A 27 4.56 3.15 2.34
C SER A 27 3.56 4.28 2.45
N THR A 28 3.05 4.47 3.66
CA THR A 28 2.13 5.58 3.98
C THR A 28 2.77 6.95 3.76
N GLU A 29 4.09 7.06 3.79
CA GLU A 29 4.81 8.31 3.51
C GLU A 29 4.57 8.82 2.08
N GLN A 30 4.36 7.90 1.13
CA GLN A 30 4.08 8.27 -0.27
C GLN A 30 2.71 8.94 -0.44
N LEU A 31 1.84 8.80 0.54
CA LEU A 31 0.49 9.40 0.53
C LEU A 31 0.44 10.81 1.11
N ARG A 32 1.50 11.26 1.78
CA ARG A 32 1.54 12.59 2.43
C ARG A 32 1.11 13.74 1.52
N PRO A 33 1.54 13.81 0.24
CA PRO A 33 1.11 14.90 -0.64
C PRO A 33 -0.40 14.96 -0.90
N PHE A 34 -1.10 13.85 -0.67
CA PHE A 34 -2.53 13.70 -0.96
C PHE A 34 -3.40 13.64 0.31
N ALA A 35 -2.78 13.47 1.48
CA ALA A 35 -3.49 13.32 2.74
C ALA A 35 -3.77 14.68 3.37
N HIS A 36 -4.96 14.81 3.97
CA HIS A 36 -5.34 15.99 4.75
C HIS A 36 -4.77 15.89 6.18
N HIS A 37 -4.85 14.70 6.76
CA HIS A 37 -4.29 14.42 8.08
C HIS A 37 -2.97 13.67 7.94
N LEU A 38 -1.97 14.08 8.72
CA LEU A 38 -0.70 13.39 8.78
C LEU A 38 -0.89 12.04 9.47
N MET A 39 -0.46 10.98 8.80
CA MET A 39 -0.38 9.67 9.40
C MET A 39 0.81 9.66 10.36
N ASN A 40 0.54 9.50 11.64
CA ASN A 40 1.57 9.57 12.69
C ASN A 40 2.53 8.38 12.69
N ARG A 41 2.23 7.35 11.92
CA ARG A 41 3.01 6.11 11.92
C ARG A 41 3.48 5.76 10.52
N PHE A 42 4.76 5.41 10.41
CA PHE A 42 5.30 4.87 9.18
C PHE A 42 4.88 3.41 9.06
N THR A 43 4.14 3.09 8.01
CA THR A 43 3.80 1.72 7.64
C THR A 43 4.25 1.46 6.21
N ALA A 44 5.17 0.52 6.05
CA ALA A 44 5.55 0.00 4.74
C ALA A 44 4.87 -1.35 4.55
N ILE A 45 4.36 -1.62 3.35
CA ILE A 45 3.75 -2.90 3.01
C ILE A 45 4.54 -3.51 1.87
N LEU A 46 5.11 -4.68 2.14
CA LEU A 46 5.89 -5.45 1.19
C LEU A 46 5.09 -6.67 0.76
N TYR A 47 4.88 -6.79 -0.54
CA TYR A 47 4.20 -7.92 -1.17
C TYR A 47 5.23 -8.84 -1.77
N THR A 48 5.18 -10.11 -1.45
CA THR A 48 6.10 -11.12 -2.00
C THR A 48 5.41 -12.47 -2.11
N GLU A 49 6.06 -13.42 -2.78
CA GLU A 49 5.57 -14.78 -2.91
C GLU A 49 5.28 -15.36 -1.52
N THR A 50 4.18 -16.10 -1.40
CA THR A 50 3.73 -16.66 -0.12
C THR A 50 4.83 -17.46 0.57
N ASP A 51 5.57 -18.28 -0.21
CA ASP A 51 6.64 -19.13 0.31
C ASP A 51 7.85 -18.34 0.83
N ALA A 52 8.01 -17.09 0.40
CA ALA A 52 9.14 -16.24 0.78
C ALA A 52 8.83 -15.34 1.98
N ILE A 53 7.58 -15.20 2.40
CA ILE A 53 7.18 -14.27 3.47
C ILE A 53 7.99 -14.51 4.74
N SER A 54 8.13 -15.76 5.17
CA SER A 54 8.87 -16.10 6.39
C SER A 54 10.35 -15.68 6.29
N SER A 55 11.01 -16.05 5.21
CA SER A 55 12.44 -15.75 5.00
C SER A 55 12.70 -14.25 4.90
N VAL A 56 11.85 -13.53 4.19
CA VAL A 56 11.95 -12.05 4.06
C VAL A 56 11.72 -11.40 5.42
N GLY A 57 10.73 -11.88 6.17
CA GLY A 57 10.44 -11.38 7.51
C GLY A 57 11.60 -11.55 8.48
N GLU A 58 12.18 -12.72 8.53
CA GLU A 58 13.37 -13.02 9.37
C GLU A 58 14.55 -12.13 8.98
N PHE A 59 14.80 -11.96 7.69
CA PHE A 59 15.86 -11.10 7.20
C PHE A 59 15.66 -9.65 7.64
N LEU A 60 14.47 -9.09 7.45
CA LEU A 60 14.16 -7.72 7.83
C LEU A 60 14.23 -7.51 9.34
N GLN A 61 13.80 -8.48 10.13
CA GLN A 61 13.94 -8.45 11.58
C GLN A 61 15.41 -8.44 12.00
N SER A 62 16.26 -9.20 11.33
CA SER A 62 17.71 -9.22 11.59
C SER A 62 18.38 -7.86 11.31
N ARG A 63 17.72 -7.01 10.51
CA ARG A 63 18.15 -5.64 10.20
C ARG A 63 17.49 -4.59 11.09
N ASN A 64 17.02 -5.00 12.26
CA ASN A 64 16.38 -4.13 13.27
C ASN A 64 15.05 -3.49 12.83
N ASN A 65 14.34 -4.13 11.89
CA ASN A 65 12.99 -3.69 11.52
C ASN A 65 11.94 -4.41 12.36
N THR A 66 10.86 -3.71 12.67
CA THR A 66 9.65 -4.31 13.25
C THR A 66 8.79 -4.84 12.10
N VAL A 67 8.64 -6.15 12.02
CA VAL A 67 8.00 -6.84 10.89
C VAL A 67 6.86 -7.72 11.38
N TYR A 68 5.74 -7.66 10.65
CA TYR A 68 4.58 -8.53 10.91
C TYR A 68 4.23 -9.27 9.62
N SER A 69 4.20 -10.59 9.69
CA SER A 69 3.98 -11.46 8.53
C SER A 69 2.49 -11.74 8.35
N ASN A 70 1.91 -11.12 7.33
CA ASN A 70 0.52 -11.29 6.90
C ASN A 70 -0.50 -11.28 8.05
N PRO A 71 -0.47 -10.24 8.92
CA PRO A 71 -1.32 -10.21 10.10
C PRO A 71 -2.79 -10.08 9.73
N LYS A 72 -3.65 -10.78 10.48
CA LYS A 72 -5.10 -10.61 10.41
C LYS A 72 -5.52 -9.33 11.15
N GLN A 73 -6.68 -8.79 10.80
CA GLN A 73 -7.20 -7.58 11.45
C GLN A 73 -7.24 -7.69 12.98
N SER A 74 -7.65 -8.83 13.52
CA SER A 74 -7.66 -9.09 14.97
C SER A 74 -6.27 -9.05 15.61
N GLU A 75 -5.26 -9.52 14.89
CA GLU A 75 -3.86 -9.47 15.34
C GLU A 75 -3.31 -8.05 15.31
N VAL A 76 -3.66 -7.28 14.28
CA VAL A 76 -3.26 -5.87 14.14
C VAL A 76 -3.78 -5.06 15.31
N GLU A 77 -5.04 -5.24 15.68
CA GLU A 77 -5.66 -4.53 16.80
C GLU A 77 -4.92 -4.79 18.13
N LYS A 78 -4.48 -6.02 18.36
CA LYS A 78 -3.82 -6.40 19.63
C LYS A 78 -2.32 -6.07 19.68
N TYR A 79 -1.59 -6.27 18.58
CA TYR A 79 -0.13 -6.33 18.65
C TYR A 79 0.57 -5.28 17.77
N VAL A 80 -0.07 -4.84 16.69
CA VAL A 80 0.57 -4.02 15.65
C VAL A 80 0.25 -2.54 15.82
N ALA A 81 -0.89 -2.21 16.37
CA ALA A 81 -1.40 -0.84 16.45
C ALA A 81 -0.48 0.13 17.24
N GLY A 82 0.35 -0.39 18.15
CA GLY A 82 1.27 0.43 18.97
C GLY A 82 2.60 0.80 18.30
N ALA A 83 2.98 0.17 17.21
CA ALA A 83 4.28 0.38 16.58
C ALA A 83 4.34 1.69 15.80
N ASN A 84 5.37 2.53 16.06
CA ASN A 84 5.58 3.81 15.36
C ASN A 84 6.13 3.63 13.95
N ARG A 85 6.91 2.60 13.72
CA ARG A 85 7.48 2.23 12.43
C ARG A 85 7.36 0.73 12.25
N ARG A 86 6.73 0.29 11.15
CA ARG A 86 6.45 -1.12 10.94
C ARG A 86 6.49 -1.49 9.45
N ILE A 87 6.86 -2.73 9.19
CA ILE A 87 6.80 -3.34 7.86
C ILE A 87 5.79 -4.49 7.94
N ILE A 88 4.81 -4.46 7.06
CA ILE A 88 3.79 -5.50 6.93
C ILE A 88 4.11 -6.31 5.69
N LEU A 89 4.16 -7.63 5.82
CA LEU A 89 4.33 -8.53 4.69
C LEU A 89 2.98 -9.07 4.23
N ARG A 90 2.75 -9.05 2.93
CA ARG A 90 1.51 -9.54 2.29
C ARG A 90 1.83 -10.46 1.12
N PRO A 91 0.95 -11.42 0.81
CA PRO A 91 1.11 -12.23 -0.40
C PRO A 91 1.00 -11.39 -1.67
N LEU A 92 1.86 -11.69 -2.63
CA LEU A 92 1.88 -11.04 -3.93
C LEU A 92 0.61 -11.37 -4.73
N VAL A 93 0.11 -10.37 -5.44
CA VAL A 93 -0.98 -10.54 -6.42
C VAL A 93 -0.37 -10.47 -7.82
N THR A 94 -0.83 -11.35 -8.71
CA THR A 94 -0.32 -11.39 -10.08
C THR A 94 -0.63 -10.11 -10.85
N LYS A 95 0.28 -9.72 -11.74
CA LYS A 95 0.14 -8.55 -12.63
C LYS A 95 -0.11 -7.24 -11.86
N GLU A 96 0.68 -7.02 -10.81
CA GLU A 96 0.67 -5.76 -10.07
C GLU A 96 1.22 -4.61 -10.92
N PRO A 97 0.62 -3.41 -10.86
CA PRO A 97 1.20 -2.23 -11.51
C PRO A 97 2.43 -1.75 -10.73
N LEU A 98 3.62 -1.96 -11.29
CA LEU A 98 4.89 -1.68 -10.64
C LEU A 98 5.82 -0.85 -11.52
N ASP A 99 6.71 -0.12 -10.85
CA ASP A 99 7.92 0.48 -11.41
C ASP A 99 9.12 -0.17 -10.69
N GLY A 100 9.70 -1.19 -11.31
CA GLY A 100 10.67 -2.05 -10.63
C GLY A 100 10.03 -2.78 -9.44
N HIS A 101 10.55 -2.56 -8.24
CA HIS A 101 9.98 -3.06 -7.00
C HIS A 101 9.03 -2.05 -6.32
N TYR A 102 8.90 -0.86 -6.88
CA TYR A 102 8.05 0.17 -6.31
C TYR A 102 6.62 0.07 -6.85
N ALA A 103 5.64 0.11 -5.94
CA ALA A 103 4.25 0.18 -6.34
C ALA A 103 3.98 1.51 -7.07
N THR A 104 3.24 1.45 -8.18
CA THR A 104 2.73 2.66 -8.83
C THR A 104 1.60 3.25 -8.01
N ILE A 105 1.22 4.49 -8.31
CA ILE A 105 0.11 5.16 -7.59
C ILE A 105 -1.19 4.40 -7.72
N GLU A 106 -1.42 3.72 -8.84
CA GLU A 106 -2.60 2.88 -9.08
C GLU A 106 -2.66 1.72 -8.09
N LYS A 107 -1.54 1.02 -7.90
CA LYS A 107 -1.44 -0.07 -6.94
C LYS A 107 -1.64 0.43 -5.52
N ILE A 108 -0.98 1.53 -5.16
CA ILE A 108 -1.08 2.11 -3.81
C ILE A 108 -2.55 2.43 -3.49
N LEU A 109 -3.25 3.07 -4.41
CA LEU A 109 -4.63 3.48 -4.20
C LEU A 109 -5.58 2.30 -4.01
N VAL A 110 -5.40 1.24 -4.78
CA VAL A 110 -6.20 0.01 -4.66
C VAL A 110 -5.87 -0.74 -3.37
N ASP A 111 -4.59 -0.95 -3.08
CA ASP A 111 -4.17 -1.66 -1.88
C ASP A 111 -4.54 -0.90 -0.60
N LEU A 112 -4.44 0.42 -0.63
CA LEU A 112 -4.85 1.27 0.48
C LEU A 112 -6.33 1.10 0.82
N PHE A 113 -7.19 0.95 -0.19
CA PHE A 113 -8.62 0.69 0.04
C PHE A 113 -8.84 -0.56 0.90
N LEU A 114 -8.05 -1.61 0.64
CA LEU A 114 -8.12 -2.85 1.40
C LEU A 114 -7.44 -2.74 2.77
N GLU A 115 -6.28 -2.11 2.80
CA GLU A 115 -5.44 -2.08 4.01
C GLU A 115 -5.85 -1.00 5.01
N LYS A 116 -6.60 0.03 4.60
CA LYS A 116 -7.03 1.09 5.53
C LYS A 116 -7.78 0.54 6.73
N ASP A 117 -8.63 -0.47 6.53
CA ASP A 117 -9.40 -1.12 7.59
C ASP A 117 -8.58 -2.22 8.28
N ARG A 118 -7.88 -3.05 7.49
CA ARG A 118 -7.09 -4.17 8.02
C ARG A 118 -5.97 -3.74 8.93
N LEU A 119 -5.36 -2.59 8.65
CA LEU A 119 -4.23 -2.06 9.40
C LEU A 119 -4.59 -0.81 10.22
N PHE A 120 -5.86 -0.44 10.26
CA PHE A 120 -6.34 0.76 10.97
C PHE A 120 -5.56 2.01 10.57
N LEU A 121 -5.31 2.20 9.27
CA LEU A 121 -4.51 3.30 8.75
C LEU A 121 -5.28 4.62 8.74
N MET A 122 -6.54 4.58 8.34
CA MET A 122 -7.39 5.75 8.20
C MET A 122 -8.86 5.35 8.10
N ASP A 123 -9.75 6.31 8.26
CA ASP A 123 -11.17 6.10 8.01
C ASP A 123 -11.54 6.25 6.52
N GLY A 124 -12.78 5.95 6.18
CA GLY A 124 -13.28 6.04 4.82
C GLY A 124 -13.30 7.47 4.27
N ALA A 125 -13.51 8.46 5.12
CA ALA A 125 -13.54 9.87 4.72
C ALA A 125 -12.14 10.35 4.30
N GLU A 126 -11.10 9.98 5.03
CA GLU A 126 -9.73 10.31 4.66
C GLU A 126 -9.29 9.58 3.40
N TYR A 127 -9.66 8.30 3.25
CA TYR A 127 -9.40 7.55 2.02
C TYR A 127 -10.03 8.25 0.81
N LYS A 128 -11.28 8.68 0.94
CA LYS A 128 -11.99 9.40 -0.13
C LYS A 128 -11.27 10.69 -0.54
N ARG A 129 -10.77 11.44 0.42
CA ARG A 129 -9.97 12.65 0.14
C ARG A 129 -8.69 12.34 -0.61
N ILE A 130 -7.96 11.33 -0.18
CA ILE A 130 -6.74 10.88 -0.86
C ILE A 130 -7.07 10.43 -2.28
N PHE A 131 -8.13 9.65 -2.45
CA PHE A 131 -8.60 9.19 -3.76
C PHE A 131 -8.88 10.38 -4.68
N GLU A 132 -9.68 11.34 -4.23
CA GLU A 132 -10.02 12.53 -5.00
C GLU A 132 -8.78 13.35 -5.37
N ASN A 133 -7.87 13.58 -4.43
CA ASN A 133 -6.65 14.33 -4.65
C ASN A 133 -5.74 13.65 -5.68
N ILE A 134 -5.65 12.33 -5.65
CA ILE A 134 -4.89 11.56 -6.63
C ILE A 134 -5.52 11.65 -8.01
N ILE A 135 -6.84 11.49 -8.11
CA ILE A 135 -7.57 11.63 -9.39
C ILE A 135 -7.37 13.02 -9.99
N PHE A 136 -7.50 14.08 -9.18
CA PHE A 136 -7.27 15.46 -9.64
C PHE A 136 -5.83 15.74 -10.06
N SER A 137 -4.87 15.01 -9.54
CA SER A 137 -3.45 15.23 -9.87
C SER A 137 -3.09 14.86 -11.31
N ASN A 138 -3.95 14.14 -12.01
CA ASN A 138 -3.71 13.59 -13.36
C ASN A 138 -2.45 12.71 -13.45
N ARG A 139 -2.00 12.17 -12.32
CA ARG A 139 -0.82 11.29 -12.25
C ARG A 139 -1.17 9.81 -12.29
N ILE A 140 -2.45 9.51 -12.49
CA ILE A 140 -2.98 8.15 -12.43
C ILE A 140 -3.51 7.71 -13.80
N THR A 141 -3.25 6.47 -14.16
CA THR A 141 -3.86 5.80 -15.31
C THR A 141 -5.07 5.02 -14.85
N ILE A 142 -6.27 5.56 -15.11
CA ILE A 142 -7.54 5.03 -14.62
C ILE A 142 -7.75 3.56 -15.05
N GLY A 143 -7.46 3.23 -16.30
CA GLY A 143 -7.59 1.87 -16.80
C GLY A 143 -6.70 0.88 -16.08
N ARG A 144 -5.47 1.28 -15.75
CA ARG A 144 -4.54 0.44 -14.97
C ARG A 144 -5.04 0.23 -13.55
N MET A 145 -5.56 1.29 -12.92
CA MET A 145 -6.15 1.20 -11.59
C MET A 145 -7.32 0.22 -11.56
N PHE A 146 -8.29 0.35 -12.45
CA PHE A 146 -9.46 -0.53 -12.49
C PHE A 146 -9.08 -1.97 -12.85
N GLY A 147 -8.14 -2.18 -13.76
CA GLY A 147 -7.63 -3.52 -14.07
C GLY A 147 -7.05 -4.22 -12.85
N TYR A 148 -6.30 -3.50 -12.04
CA TYR A 148 -5.76 -4.04 -10.79
C TYR A 148 -6.86 -4.23 -9.73
N ALA A 149 -7.77 -3.26 -9.60
CA ALA A 149 -8.90 -3.34 -8.68
C ALA A 149 -9.78 -4.56 -8.95
N GLU A 150 -10.00 -4.91 -10.22
CA GLU A 150 -10.73 -6.12 -10.63
C GLU A 150 -10.01 -7.38 -10.13
N ARG A 151 -8.70 -7.47 -10.31
CA ARG A 151 -7.91 -8.60 -9.77
C ARG A 151 -7.95 -8.66 -8.24
N ARG A 152 -8.12 -7.54 -7.58
CA ARG A 152 -8.29 -7.44 -6.12
C ARG A 152 -9.74 -7.55 -5.67
N LYS A 153 -10.69 -7.66 -6.59
CA LYS A 153 -12.14 -7.81 -6.34
C LYS A 153 -12.78 -6.62 -5.64
N ILE A 154 -12.29 -5.41 -5.89
CA ILE A 154 -12.82 -4.16 -5.34
C ILE A 154 -13.21 -3.13 -6.42
N ASP A 155 -13.23 -3.53 -7.68
CA ASP A 155 -13.54 -2.66 -8.81
C ASP A 155 -14.90 -1.95 -8.64
N LYS A 156 -15.94 -2.67 -8.20
CA LYS A 156 -17.26 -2.10 -7.97
C LYS A 156 -17.26 -0.98 -6.93
N SER A 157 -16.52 -1.16 -5.84
CA SER A 157 -16.39 -0.15 -4.79
C SER A 157 -15.70 1.11 -5.30
N LEU A 158 -14.66 0.96 -6.13
CA LEU A 158 -13.97 2.10 -6.73
C LEU A 158 -14.81 2.79 -7.80
N VAL A 159 -15.60 2.05 -8.58
CA VAL A 159 -16.56 2.64 -9.51
C VAL A 159 -17.56 3.53 -8.76
N ASN A 160 -18.11 3.06 -7.64
CA ASN A 160 -19.02 3.85 -6.81
C ASN A 160 -18.37 5.14 -6.31
N LEU A 161 -17.13 5.09 -5.87
CA LEU A 161 -16.37 6.30 -5.47
C LEU A 161 -16.21 7.28 -6.63
N CYS A 162 -15.91 6.80 -7.82
CA CYS A 162 -15.81 7.64 -9.02
C CYS A 162 -17.14 8.30 -9.37
N LEU A 163 -18.25 7.58 -9.23
CA LEU A 163 -19.58 8.13 -9.48
C LEU A 163 -19.97 9.20 -8.46
N GLU A 164 -19.69 8.97 -7.19
CA GLU A 164 -19.91 9.97 -6.13
C GLU A 164 -19.11 11.26 -6.41
N PHE A 165 -17.85 11.09 -6.80
CA PHE A 165 -16.97 12.18 -7.16
C PHE A 165 -17.49 12.99 -8.36
N SER A 166 -17.91 12.32 -9.42
CA SER A 166 -18.48 12.97 -10.61
C SER A 166 -19.75 13.74 -10.27
N SER A 167 -20.61 13.20 -9.40
CA SER A 167 -21.82 13.88 -8.94
C SER A 167 -21.51 15.15 -8.15
N SER A 168 -20.44 15.15 -7.36
CA SER A 168 -20.04 16.35 -6.57
C SER A 168 -19.47 17.47 -7.43
N ILE A 169 -18.92 17.16 -8.60
CA ILE A 169 -18.39 18.18 -9.53
C ILE A 169 -19.53 18.85 -10.33
N ILE A 170 -20.57 18.11 -10.66
CA ILE A 170 -21.68 18.59 -11.49
C ILE A 170 -22.62 19.51 -10.69
N MET A 171 -22.62 19.41 -9.39
CA MET A 171 -23.38 20.31 -8.51
C MET A 171 -22.56 21.54 -8.09
#